data_9cf2da3abe3335feb2f741ca050943b2
#
_entry.id   9cf2da3abe3335feb2f741ca050943b2
#
_cell.length_a   1.000
_cell.length_b   1.000
_cell.length_c   1.000
_cell.angle_alpha   90.00
_cell.angle_beta   90.00
_cell.angle_gamma   90.00
#
_symmetry.space_group_name_H-M   'P 1'
#
loop_
_entity.id
_entity.type
_entity.pdbx_description
1 polymer ?
#
loop_
_entity_poly.entity_id
_entity_poly.type
_entity_poly.pdbx_seq_one_letter_code
_entity_poly.pdbx_strand_id
1 'polypeptide(L)'
;LEAMAKQLYDYWFVQFDFPNEEGKPYKSSGGAMVWNEKLKREIPQGWDSSMLQSICTIKRGASPRPIDDFMDESHKGMPWVKISDATNSNSPFMTTIKEHIILDGVPKSVKVIPNTLIVSNSATPGIPKFIQIEACVHDGWLVLTDYQEIYKYYLYYVIKMIRHNLLHIASGSIFKNLKTDYLKEFICITPSTEILSKYHNLVKPIMQEILLLQRDTEVLTKQRDELLPLLMNGQASVNYHLSVVNVVARLPFYRRLPIFMYCFILLLLSRLSWYNKNVRLQEVGDVVKGVIKEANYVVKAKGNVTKEFVR
;
A
#
# COMPACT_ATOMS: atom_id res chain seq x y z
N LEU A 1 -5.06 -2.51 -7.48
CA LEU A 1 -5.61 -2.57 -6.11
C LEU A 1 -5.60 -1.20 -5.44
N GLU A 2 -4.49 -0.44 -5.44
CA GLU A 2 -4.43 0.89 -4.81
C GLU A 2 -5.44 1.88 -5.44
N ALA A 3 -5.56 1.88 -6.78
CA ALA A 3 -6.55 2.68 -7.48
C ALA A 3 -7.99 2.26 -7.11
N MET A 4 -8.24 0.96 -6.98
CA MET A 4 -9.53 0.41 -6.56
C MET A 4 -9.90 0.86 -5.13
N ALA A 5 -8.98 0.75 -4.19
CA ALA A 5 -9.20 1.20 -2.81
C ALA A 5 -9.44 2.72 -2.72
N LYS A 6 -8.71 3.52 -3.53
CA LYS A 6 -8.95 4.96 -3.64
C LYS A 6 -10.32 5.27 -4.25
N GLN A 7 -10.68 4.60 -5.34
CA GLN A 7 -11.97 4.79 -6.00
C GLN A 7 -13.14 4.48 -5.07
N LEU A 8 -13.01 3.42 -4.25
CA LEU A 8 -14.00 3.07 -3.25
C LEU A 8 -14.15 4.18 -2.18
N TYR A 9 -13.04 4.77 -1.70
CA TYR A 9 -13.08 5.93 -0.81
C TYR A 9 -13.77 7.12 -1.47
N ASP A 10 -13.38 7.47 -2.69
CA ASP A 10 -13.95 8.60 -3.42
C ASP A 10 -15.46 8.42 -3.64
N TYR A 11 -15.89 7.22 -4.00
CA TYR A 11 -17.28 6.90 -4.25
C TYR A 11 -18.14 7.01 -2.97
N TRP A 12 -17.61 6.52 -1.83
CA TRP A 12 -18.37 6.52 -0.58
C TRP A 12 -18.34 7.86 0.16
N PHE A 13 -17.19 8.54 0.21
CA PHE A 13 -16.99 9.69 1.12
C PHE A 13 -16.80 11.03 0.40
N VAL A 14 -16.55 11.02 -0.90
CA VAL A 14 -16.47 12.23 -1.70
C VAL A 14 -17.74 12.44 -2.51
N GLN A 15 -18.23 11.40 -3.17
CA GLN A 15 -19.46 11.41 -3.97
C GLN A 15 -20.71 11.12 -3.15
N PHE A 16 -20.57 10.43 -1.99
CA PHE A 16 -21.63 9.98 -1.08
C PHE A 16 -22.55 8.91 -1.69
N ASP A 17 -22.04 8.11 -2.61
CA ASP A 17 -22.75 7.00 -3.25
C ASP A 17 -22.43 5.64 -2.60
N PHE A 18 -22.27 5.61 -1.27
CA PHE A 18 -22.21 4.37 -0.50
C PHE A 18 -23.54 3.61 -0.64
N PRO A 19 -23.55 2.26 -0.50
CA PRO A 19 -24.76 1.46 -0.61
C PRO A 19 -25.78 1.83 0.48
N ASN A 20 -26.99 2.18 0.06
CA ASN A 20 -28.14 2.33 0.95
C ASN A 20 -28.70 0.95 1.39
N GLU A 21 -29.82 0.90 2.09
CA GLU A 21 -30.46 -0.34 2.56
C GLU A 21 -30.88 -1.27 1.41
N GLU A 22 -31.17 -0.73 0.24
CA GLU A 22 -31.51 -1.47 -0.98
C GLU A 22 -30.27 -1.87 -1.81
N GLY A 23 -29.04 -1.49 -1.37
CA GLY A 23 -27.80 -1.70 -2.11
C GLY A 23 -27.58 -0.72 -3.27
N LYS A 24 -28.44 0.31 -3.42
CA LYS A 24 -28.29 1.36 -4.44
C LYS A 24 -27.36 2.47 -3.95
N PRO A 25 -26.74 3.25 -4.88
CA PRO A 25 -25.93 4.42 -4.52
C PRO A 25 -26.76 5.45 -3.74
N TYR A 26 -26.32 5.85 -2.55
CA TYR A 26 -27.11 6.68 -1.63
C TYR A 26 -27.56 8.00 -2.27
N LYS A 27 -26.60 8.86 -2.62
CA LYS A 27 -26.89 10.20 -3.14
C LYS A 27 -27.58 10.15 -4.52
N SER A 28 -27.06 9.35 -5.43
CA SER A 28 -27.58 9.23 -6.80
C SER A 28 -29.00 8.60 -6.85
N SER A 29 -29.41 7.89 -5.80
CA SER A 29 -30.78 7.35 -5.67
C SER A 29 -31.71 8.27 -4.87
N GLY A 30 -31.31 9.52 -4.60
CA GLY A 30 -32.15 10.49 -3.89
C GLY A 30 -32.02 10.43 -2.37
N GLY A 31 -30.92 9.90 -1.84
CA GLY A 31 -30.65 9.91 -0.41
C GLY A 31 -30.66 11.32 0.18
N ALA A 32 -31.24 11.47 1.36
CA ALA A 32 -31.40 12.76 2.02
C ALA A 32 -30.06 13.40 2.37
N MET A 33 -29.87 14.67 1.98
CA MET A 33 -28.66 15.45 2.22
C MET A 33 -28.98 16.63 3.14
N VAL A 34 -28.04 17.00 4.02
CA VAL A 34 -28.16 18.09 4.98
C VAL A 34 -26.95 19.01 4.84
N TRP A 35 -27.20 20.32 4.84
CA TRP A 35 -26.15 21.32 4.82
C TRP A 35 -25.32 21.29 6.11
N ASN A 36 -24.01 21.23 5.96
CA ASN A 36 -23.08 21.27 7.09
C ASN A 36 -22.33 22.62 7.08
N GLU A 37 -22.57 23.43 8.12
CA GLU A 37 -21.99 24.78 8.23
C GLU A 37 -20.46 24.77 8.37
N LYS A 38 -19.86 23.75 9.00
CA LYS A 38 -18.42 23.66 9.20
C LYS A 38 -17.68 23.27 7.92
N LEU A 39 -18.27 22.38 7.12
CA LEU A 39 -17.69 21.90 5.86
C LEU A 39 -18.10 22.75 4.66
N LYS A 40 -19.09 23.66 4.82
CA LYS A 40 -19.67 24.49 3.76
C LYS A 40 -20.13 23.66 2.54
N ARG A 41 -20.72 22.52 2.80
CA ARG A 41 -21.26 21.60 1.79
C ARG A 41 -22.35 20.71 2.36
N GLU A 42 -23.13 20.12 1.48
CA GLU A 42 -24.09 19.08 1.86
C GLU A 42 -23.37 17.77 2.18
N ILE A 43 -23.84 17.07 3.23
CA ILE A 43 -23.42 15.74 3.64
C ILE A 43 -24.65 14.85 3.82
N PRO A 44 -24.50 13.51 3.79
CA PRO A 44 -25.61 12.58 4.04
C PRO A 44 -26.27 12.84 5.40
N GLN A 45 -27.59 12.71 5.44
CA GLN A 45 -28.35 12.81 6.69
C GLN A 45 -27.83 11.78 7.72
N GLY A 46 -27.65 12.21 8.96
CA GLY A 46 -27.12 11.38 10.03
C GLY A 46 -25.59 11.30 10.09
N TRP A 47 -24.88 11.94 9.14
CA TRP A 47 -23.42 12.14 9.25
C TRP A 47 -23.14 13.46 9.95
N ASP A 48 -21.93 13.58 10.51
CA ASP A 48 -21.45 14.80 11.18
C ASP A 48 -20.08 15.22 10.63
N SER A 49 -19.54 16.26 11.22
CA SER A 49 -18.18 16.76 10.97
C SER A 49 -17.45 17.00 12.27
N SER A 50 -16.22 16.53 12.37
CA SER A 50 -15.40 16.69 13.58
C SER A 50 -13.97 17.04 13.23
N MET A 51 -13.28 17.63 14.20
CA MET A 51 -11.84 17.84 14.09
C MET A 51 -11.11 16.50 14.14
N LEU A 52 -10.03 16.37 13.40
CA LEU A 52 -9.26 15.12 13.33
C LEU A 52 -8.75 14.69 14.71
N GLN A 53 -8.39 15.65 15.58
CA GLN A 53 -7.97 15.39 16.96
C GLN A 53 -9.06 14.77 17.86
N SER A 54 -10.32 14.85 17.49
CA SER A 54 -11.40 14.15 18.21
C SER A 54 -11.59 12.69 17.79
N ILE A 55 -11.01 12.30 16.64
CA ILE A 55 -11.06 10.95 16.09
C ILE A 55 -9.81 10.16 16.47
N CYS A 56 -8.65 10.81 16.53
CA CYS A 56 -7.37 10.19 16.82
C CYS A 56 -6.44 11.12 17.61
N THR A 57 -5.50 10.54 18.33
CA THR A 57 -4.38 11.27 18.94
C THR A 57 -3.30 11.51 17.90
N ILE A 58 -2.84 12.77 17.78
CA ILE A 58 -1.78 13.15 16.84
C ILE A 58 -0.59 13.65 17.65
N LYS A 59 0.53 12.90 17.57
CA LYS A 59 1.79 13.23 18.24
C LYS A 59 2.90 13.47 17.21
N ARG A 60 3.81 14.38 17.52
CA ARG A 60 5.02 14.56 16.69
C ARG A 60 6.08 13.56 17.11
N GLY A 61 6.81 13.02 16.13
CA GLY A 61 8.02 12.24 16.38
C GLY A 61 9.10 13.05 17.07
N ALA A 62 10.17 12.40 17.53
CA ALA A 62 11.29 13.03 18.21
C ALA A 62 12.60 12.41 17.76
N SER A 63 13.66 13.25 17.72
CA SER A 63 15.01 12.83 17.35
C SER A 63 15.94 12.93 18.55
N PRO A 64 16.74 11.89 18.86
CA PRO A 64 17.85 12.04 19.78
C PRO A 64 18.85 13.08 19.24
N ARG A 65 19.51 13.83 20.11
CA ARG A 65 20.43 14.90 19.72
C ARG A 65 21.75 14.82 20.48
N PRO A 66 22.90 15.02 19.79
CA PRO A 66 23.03 15.09 18.32
C PRO A 66 22.70 13.73 17.69
N ILE A 67 22.09 13.69 16.50
CA ILE A 67 21.64 12.44 15.91
C ILE A 67 22.79 11.52 15.50
N ASP A 68 23.92 12.11 15.10
CA ASP A 68 25.08 11.35 14.62
C ASP A 68 25.64 10.41 15.70
N ASP A 69 25.57 10.80 16.99
CA ASP A 69 25.99 9.96 18.11
C ASP A 69 25.10 8.71 18.33
N PHE A 70 23.92 8.71 17.74
CA PHE A 70 22.94 7.65 17.91
C PHE A 70 22.71 6.81 16.65
N MET A 71 23.37 7.14 15.52
CA MET A 71 23.28 6.33 14.32
C MET A 71 23.98 4.99 14.49
N ASP A 72 23.34 3.91 14.02
CA ASP A 72 23.89 2.55 14.06
C ASP A 72 24.25 2.06 12.65
N GLU A 73 25.52 2.15 12.30
CA GLU A 73 26.04 1.65 11.02
C GLU A 73 26.02 0.12 10.91
N SER A 74 25.91 -0.58 12.04
CA SER A 74 25.83 -2.05 12.07
C SER A 74 24.45 -2.59 11.65
N HIS A 75 23.45 -1.74 11.57
CA HIS A 75 22.03 -2.06 11.29
C HIS A 75 21.41 -3.10 12.23
N LYS A 76 21.92 -3.23 13.46
CA LYS A 76 21.42 -4.15 14.49
C LYS A 76 20.50 -3.48 15.51
N GLY A 77 20.50 -2.15 15.53
CA GLY A 77 19.67 -1.34 16.41
C GLY A 77 18.22 -1.21 15.96
N MET A 78 17.55 -0.18 16.46
CA MET A 78 16.15 0.10 16.14
C MET A 78 16.04 0.81 14.76
N PRO A 79 15.19 0.35 13.82
CA PRO A 79 14.95 1.03 12.57
C PRO A 79 14.57 2.50 12.78
N TRP A 80 15.19 3.41 12.00
CA TRP A 80 15.03 4.85 12.07
C TRP A 80 14.37 5.40 10.80
N VAL A 81 13.10 5.76 10.91
CA VAL A 81 12.27 6.13 9.75
C VAL A 81 12.60 7.53 9.25
N LYS A 82 13.15 7.64 8.04
CA LYS A 82 13.36 8.91 7.32
C LYS A 82 12.24 9.21 6.32
N ILE A 83 12.10 10.48 5.95
CA ILE A 83 11.11 10.90 4.91
C ILE A 83 11.44 10.26 3.56
N SER A 84 12.74 10.06 3.25
CA SER A 84 13.18 9.37 2.03
C SER A 84 12.60 7.96 1.90
N ASP A 85 12.43 7.23 3.00
CA ASP A 85 11.85 5.89 2.97
C ASP A 85 10.40 5.92 2.49
N ALA A 86 9.64 6.98 2.82
CA ALA A 86 8.28 7.16 2.36
C ALA A 86 8.18 7.56 0.88
N THR A 87 9.14 8.34 0.38
CA THR A 87 9.13 8.83 -1.02
C THR A 87 9.65 7.82 -2.01
N ASN A 88 10.44 6.85 -1.57
CA ASN A 88 11.01 5.78 -2.41
C ASN A 88 9.97 4.74 -2.86
N SER A 89 8.80 4.73 -2.27
CA SER A 89 7.71 3.81 -2.62
C SER A 89 6.36 4.50 -2.63
N ASN A 90 5.55 4.24 -3.63
CA ASN A 90 4.16 4.71 -3.69
C ASN A 90 3.21 3.86 -2.82
N SER A 91 3.64 2.68 -2.37
CA SER A 91 2.82 1.80 -1.52
C SER A 91 2.34 2.51 -0.25
N PRO A 92 1.14 2.22 0.24
CA PRO A 92 0.66 2.69 1.54
C PRO A 92 1.46 2.13 2.72
N PHE A 93 2.27 1.11 2.53
CA PHE A 93 3.00 0.42 3.58
C PHE A 93 4.50 0.68 3.54
N MET A 94 5.14 0.70 4.73
CA MET A 94 6.59 0.72 4.90
C MET A 94 7.01 -0.56 5.62
N THR A 95 7.64 -1.45 4.89
CA THR A 95 8.02 -2.81 5.31
C THR A 95 9.51 -2.91 5.64
N THR A 96 10.32 -2.02 5.06
CA THR A 96 11.77 -1.96 5.24
C THR A 96 12.22 -0.55 5.49
N ILE A 97 13.18 -0.36 6.39
CA ILE A 97 13.81 0.91 6.74
C ILE A 97 15.32 0.72 6.62
N LYS A 98 15.98 1.69 6.00
CA LYS A 98 17.42 1.58 5.70
C LYS A 98 18.30 1.89 6.89
N GLU A 99 17.96 2.91 7.65
CA GLU A 99 18.81 3.40 8.74
C GLU A 99 18.32 2.91 10.08
N HIS A 100 19.26 2.82 11.03
CA HIS A 100 19.01 2.34 12.38
C HIS A 100 19.65 3.29 13.39
N ILE A 101 19.10 3.32 14.60
CA ILE A 101 19.69 3.99 15.76
C ILE A 101 20.04 2.95 16.83
N ILE A 102 21.07 3.23 17.62
CA ILE A 102 21.43 2.42 18.77
C ILE A 102 20.31 2.43 19.81
N LEU A 103 20.26 1.40 20.65
CA LEU A 103 19.19 1.23 21.63
C LEU A 103 19.08 2.40 22.62
N ASP A 104 20.19 3.06 22.95
CA ASP A 104 20.23 4.24 23.84
C ASP A 104 19.52 5.47 23.23
N GLY A 105 19.32 5.49 21.92
CA GLY A 105 18.57 6.52 21.24
C GLY A 105 17.05 6.32 21.31
N VAL A 106 16.59 5.09 21.51
CA VAL A 106 15.15 4.73 21.50
C VAL A 106 14.32 5.52 22.53
N PRO A 107 14.74 5.65 23.80
CA PRO A 107 14.00 6.44 24.79
C PRO A 107 13.89 7.94 24.45
N LYS A 108 14.78 8.45 23.59
CA LYS A 108 14.82 9.85 23.15
C LYS A 108 14.02 10.10 21.86
N SER A 109 13.40 9.06 21.33
CA SER A 109 12.61 9.08 20.11
C SER A 109 11.17 8.61 20.37
N VAL A 110 10.32 8.64 19.35
CA VAL A 110 8.98 8.07 19.43
C VAL A 110 9.00 6.70 18.74
N LYS A 111 8.85 5.65 19.56
CA LYS A 111 8.71 4.28 19.06
C LYS A 111 7.30 4.05 18.52
N VAL A 112 7.20 3.42 17.35
CA VAL A 112 5.97 2.98 16.70
C VAL A 112 5.98 1.47 16.48
N ILE A 113 4.80 0.87 16.50
CA ILE A 113 4.58 -0.56 16.32
C ILE A 113 3.97 -0.85 14.94
N PRO A 114 4.00 -2.11 14.46
CA PRO A 114 3.36 -2.49 13.21
C PRO A 114 1.91 -2.03 13.12
N ASN A 115 1.51 -1.60 11.92
CA ASN A 115 0.21 -1.01 11.58
C ASN A 115 -0.06 0.41 12.10
N THR A 116 0.90 1.09 12.74
CA THR A 116 0.76 2.50 13.10
C THR A 116 0.72 3.37 11.83
N LEU A 117 -0.25 4.28 11.77
CA LEU A 117 -0.35 5.30 10.74
C LEU A 117 0.54 6.48 11.08
N ILE A 118 1.47 6.80 10.21
CA ILE A 118 2.34 7.97 10.31
C ILE A 118 2.16 8.88 9.10
N VAL A 119 2.42 10.17 9.28
CA VAL A 119 2.28 11.20 8.25
C VAL A 119 3.53 12.07 8.23
N SER A 120 4.13 12.26 7.07
CA SER A 120 5.25 13.18 6.94
C SER A 120 4.81 14.62 7.20
N ASN A 121 5.58 15.36 8.02
CA ASN A 121 5.29 16.77 8.29
C ASN A 121 6.30 17.73 7.64
N SER A 122 7.47 17.24 7.21
CA SER A 122 8.55 18.05 6.65
C SER A 122 9.06 17.49 5.32
N ALA A 123 9.87 18.22 4.61
CA ALA A 123 10.44 17.91 3.29
C ALA A 123 9.36 17.63 2.22
N THR A 124 8.61 16.57 2.35
CA THR A 124 7.47 16.22 1.48
C THR A 124 6.25 15.97 2.38
N PRO A 125 5.57 17.04 2.87
CA PRO A 125 4.55 16.90 3.90
C PRO A 125 3.26 16.27 3.41
N GLY A 126 2.55 15.59 4.33
CA GLY A 126 1.23 15.02 4.11
C GLY A 126 1.22 13.64 3.44
N ILE A 127 2.35 12.91 3.42
CA ILE A 127 2.37 11.52 2.93
C ILE A 127 1.99 10.59 4.08
N PRO A 128 0.83 9.91 4.04
CA PRO A 128 0.46 8.90 5.02
C PRO A 128 1.11 7.57 4.67
N LYS A 129 1.59 6.84 5.68
CA LYS A 129 2.13 5.49 5.58
C LYS A 129 1.75 4.64 6.80
N PHE A 130 1.52 3.36 6.57
CA PHE A 130 1.42 2.37 7.64
C PHE A 130 2.78 1.71 7.84
N ILE A 131 3.38 1.88 9.01
CA ILE A 131 4.59 1.16 9.41
C ILE A 131 4.24 -0.32 9.61
N GLN A 132 5.06 -1.24 9.09
CA GLN A 132 4.84 -2.69 9.21
C GLN A 132 5.88 -3.41 10.08
N ILE A 133 6.80 -2.65 10.68
CA ILE A 133 7.83 -3.13 11.61
C ILE A 133 7.86 -2.24 12.84
N GLU A 134 8.48 -2.69 13.92
CA GLU A 134 8.83 -1.78 15.03
C GLU A 134 9.91 -0.81 14.56
N ALA A 135 9.73 0.48 14.83
CA ALA A 135 10.66 1.52 14.40
C ALA A 135 10.59 2.75 15.31
N CYS A 136 11.59 3.61 15.22
CA CYS A 136 11.57 4.95 15.78
C CYS A 136 11.36 5.99 14.67
N VAL A 137 10.60 7.04 14.95
CA VAL A 137 10.30 8.11 14.00
C VAL A 137 10.85 9.44 14.48
N HIS A 138 11.53 10.15 13.56
CA HIS A 138 12.08 11.48 13.86
C HIS A 138 11.01 12.57 13.88
N ASP A 139 11.39 13.77 14.28
CA ASP A 139 10.51 14.94 14.41
C ASP A 139 9.92 15.48 13.10
N GLY A 140 10.31 14.93 11.96
CA GLY A 140 9.68 15.13 10.66
C GLY A 140 8.41 14.28 10.41
N TRP A 141 7.99 13.50 11.39
CA TRP A 141 6.79 12.65 11.32
C TRP A 141 5.73 13.07 12.34
N LEU A 142 4.47 12.86 11.98
CA LEU A 142 3.32 12.85 12.86
C LEU A 142 2.84 11.40 13.00
N VAL A 143 2.56 10.98 14.21
CA VAL A 143 2.07 9.64 14.55
C VAL A 143 0.61 9.74 14.95
N LEU A 144 -0.25 8.96 14.32
CA LEU A 144 -1.68 8.89 14.62
C LEU A 144 -1.96 7.61 15.40
N THR A 145 -2.53 7.77 16.60
CA THR A 145 -2.90 6.66 17.51
C THR A 145 -4.29 6.85 18.09
N ASP A 146 -4.71 5.92 18.92
CA ASP A 146 -5.92 6.01 19.75
C ASP A 146 -7.22 6.21 18.94
N TYR A 147 -7.28 5.69 17.72
CA TYR A 147 -8.50 5.64 16.92
C TYR A 147 -9.06 4.22 16.86
N GLN A 148 -10.37 4.11 16.68
CA GLN A 148 -11.02 2.82 16.46
C GLN A 148 -10.55 2.22 15.12
N GLU A 149 -10.34 0.90 15.06
CA GLU A 149 -9.81 0.20 13.88
C GLU A 149 -10.60 0.48 12.59
N ILE A 150 -11.91 0.72 12.71
CA ILE A 150 -12.77 1.05 11.56
C ILE A 150 -12.37 2.36 10.87
N TYR A 151 -11.71 3.29 11.57
CA TYR A 151 -11.22 4.54 11.00
C TYR A 151 -9.89 4.40 10.25
N LYS A 152 -9.14 3.33 10.42
CA LYS A 152 -7.78 3.15 9.93
C LYS A 152 -7.58 3.54 8.45
N TYR A 153 -8.31 2.89 7.56
CA TYR A 153 -8.18 3.14 6.12
C TYR A 153 -8.90 4.43 5.69
N TYR A 154 -9.95 4.82 6.40
CA TYR A 154 -10.61 6.11 6.22
C TYR A 154 -9.64 7.26 6.48
N LEU A 155 -8.96 7.27 7.63
CA LEU A 155 -7.97 8.29 8.00
C LEU A 155 -6.82 8.37 6.98
N TYR A 156 -6.35 7.25 6.49
CA TYR A 156 -5.32 7.21 5.44
C TYR A 156 -5.73 8.03 4.22
N TYR A 157 -6.96 7.86 3.72
CA TYR A 157 -7.45 8.59 2.57
C TYR A 157 -7.84 10.03 2.88
N VAL A 158 -8.34 10.32 4.06
CA VAL A 158 -8.55 11.70 4.54
C VAL A 158 -7.24 12.49 4.45
N ILE A 159 -6.14 11.94 4.94
CA ILE A 159 -4.83 12.60 4.90
C ILE A 159 -4.33 12.77 3.45
N LYS A 160 -4.52 11.78 2.60
CA LYS A 160 -4.20 11.92 1.15
C LYS A 160 -4.99 13.05 0.50
N MET A 161 -6.25 13.22 0.85
CA MET A 161 -7.10 14.31 0.38
C MET A 161 -6.62 15.66 0.91
N ILE A 162 -6.29 15.76 2.20
CA ILE A 162 -5.71 16.98 2.81
C ILE A 162 -4.45 17.41 2.05
N ARG A 163 -3.55 16.47 1.81
CA ARG A 163 -2.32 16.73 1.04
C ARG A 163 -2.62 17.25 -0.37
N HIS A 164 -3.55 16.63 -1.07
CA HIS A 164 -3.96 17.07 -2.41
C HIS A 164 -4.48 18.51 -2.38
N ASN A 165 -5.36 18.84 -1.46
CA ASN A 165 -5.92 20.19 -1.32
C ASN A 165 -4.83 21.23 -0.98
N LEU A 166 -3.90 20.89 -0.06
CA LEU A 166 -2.80 21.77 0.29
C LEU A 166 -1.87 22.06 -0.89
N LEU A 167 -1.56 21.08 -1.71
CA LEU A 167 -0.74 21.25 -2.90
C LEU A 167 -1.41 22.14 -3.96
N HIS A 168 -2.73 22.08 -4.07
CA HIS A 168 -3.50 22.95 -4.98
C HIS A 168 -3.58 24.40 -4.48
N ILE A 169 -3.74 24.63 -3.18
CA ILE A 169 -3.79 25.97 -2.58
C ILE A 169 -2.40 26.64 -2.63
N ALA A 170 -1.35 25.87 -2.48
CA ALA A 170 0.04 26.33 -2.47
C ALA A 170 0.63 26.60 -3.87
N SER A 171 -0.19 26.81 -4.89
CA SER A 171 0.27 27.17 -6.23
C SER A 171 1.05 28.50 -6.20
N GLY A 172 2.38 28.40 -5.97
CA GLY A 172 3.30 29.55 -5.91
C GLY A 172 4.15 29.66 -4.64
N SER A 173 3.82 29.03 -3.54
CA SER A 173 4.70 28.93 -2.36
C SER A 173 5.05 27.48 -2.06
N ILE A 174 6.34 27.22 -1.78
CA ILE A 174 6.81 25.89 -1.41
C ILE A 174 6.20 25.53 -0.04
N PHE A 175 5.25 24.59 -0.03
CA PHE A 175 4.71 24.02 1.21
C PHE A 175 5.78 23.11 1.84
N LYS A 176 6.53 23.68 2.78
CA LYS A 176 7.70 23.00 3.38
C LYS A 176 7.36 22.15 4.60
N ASN A 177 6.33 22.51 5.36
CA ASN A 177 5.99 21.84 6.62
C ASN A 177 4.48 21.80 6.85
N LEU A 178 3.98 20.63 7.26
CA LEU A 178 2.62 20.45 7.77
C LEU A 178 2.62 20.68 9.28
N LYS A 179 2.08 21.82 9.73
CA LYS A 179 1.96 22.11 11.16
C LYS A 179 1.04 21.08 11.83
N THR A 180 1.45 20.55 12.98
CA THR A 180 0.68 19.58 13.76
C THR A 180 -0.72 20.10 14.10
N ASP A 181 -0.83 21.37 14.48
CA ASP A 181 -2.10 21.98 14.86
C ASP A 181 -3.06 22.09 13.68
N TYR A 182 -2.54 22.37 12.47
CA TYR A 182 -3.35 22.35 11.26
C TYR A 182 -4.01 20.98 11.03
N LEU A 183 -3.25 19.90 11.24
CA LEU A 183 -3.80 18.55 11.08
C LEU A 183 -4.78 18.21 12.21
N LYS A 184 -4.52 18.64 13.45
CA LYS A 184 -5.41 18.44 14.59
C LYS A 184 -6.76 19.12 14.41
N GLU A 185 -6.74 20.38 13.95
CA GLU A 185 -7.91 21.24 13.76
C GLU A 185 -8.64 20.97 12.44
N PHE A 186 -8.05 20.16 11.55
CA PHE A 186 -8.68 19.86 10.27
C PHE A 186 -10.05 19.22 10.48
N ILE A 187 -11.10 19.82 9.90
CA ILE A 187 -12.46 19.33 9.98
C ILE A 187 -12.68 18.32 8.85
N CYS A 188 -12.97 17.09 9.22
CA CYS A 188 -13.33 16.03 8.29
C CYS A 188 -14.77 15.55 8.54
N ILE A 189 -15.31 14.88 7.55
CA ILE A 189 -16.61 14.22 7.66
C ILE A 189 -16.50 13.08 8.67
N THR A 190 -17.52 12.90 9.48
CA THR A 190 -17.64 11.75 10.40
C THR A 190 -18.83 10.91 9.94
N PRO A 191 -18.58 9.85 9.16
CA PRO A 191 -19.62 8.95 8.70
C PRO A 191 -20.27 8.21 9.87
N SER A 192 -21.47 7.67 9.66
CA SER A 192 -22.07 6.75 10.64
C SER A 192 -21.15 5.53 10.85
N THR A 193 -21.13 5.03 12.08
CA THR A 193 -20.30 3.88 12.47
C THR A 193 -20.60 2.64 11.61
N GLU A 194 -21.86 2.47 11.21
CA GLU A 194 -22.28 1.37 10.34
C GLU A 194 -21.63 1.46 8.96
N ILE A 195 -21.72 2.61 8.31
CA ILE A 195 -21.14 2.83 6.97
C ILE A 195 -19.62 2.72 7.03
N LEU A 196 -19.01 3.26 8.06
CA LEU A 196 -17.57 3.18 8.26
C LEU A 196 -17.10 1.73 8.46
N SER A 197 -17.86 0.93 9.21
CA SER A 197 -17.60 -0.50 9.39
C SER A 197 -17.73 -1.30 8.09
N LYS A 198 -18.80 -1.05 7.31
CA LYS A 198 -18.97 -1.66 5.97
C LYS A 198 -17.81 -1.31 5.05
N TYR A 199 -17.39 -0.04 5.01
CA TYR A 199 -16.24 0.42 4.22
C TYR A 199 -14.95 -0.27 4.66
N HIS A 200 -14.67 -0.28 5.98
CA HIS A 200 -13.48 -0.93 6.53
C HIS A 200 -13.40 -2.40 6.10
N ASN A 201 -14.51 -3.14 6.21
CA ASN A 201 -14.56 -4.56 5.86
C ASN A 201 -14.33 -4.82 4.36
N LEU A 202 -14.74 -3.89 3.49
CA LEU A 202 -14.49 -3.97 2.05
C LEU A 202 -13.04 -3.61 1.68
N VAL A 203 -12.47 -2.60 2.31
CA VAL A 203 -11.11 -2.11 1.97
C VAL A 203 -10.02 -2.94 2.63
N LYS A 204 -10.27 -3.48 3.83
CA LYS A 204 -9.28 -4.28 4.57
C LYS A 204 -8.66 -5.41 3.75
N PRO A 205 -9.41 -6.31 3.08
CA PRO A 205 -8.80 -7.36 2.27
C PRO A 205 -7.99 -6.81 1.09
N ILE A 206 -8.41 -5.70 0.48
CA ILE A 206 -7.66 -5.04 -0.61
C ILE A 206 -6.31 -4.52 -0.10
N MET A 207 -6.31 -3.86 1.06
CA MET A 207 -5.09 -3.33 1.68
C MET A 207 -4.14 -4.45 2.15
N GLN A 208 -4.70 -5.56 2.65
CA GLN A 208 -3.93 -6.74 3.01
C GLN A 208 -3.25 -7.37 1.80
N GLU A 209 -3.96 -7.47 0.67
CA GLU A 209 -3.39 -7.99 -0.58
C GLU A 209 -2.29 -7.08 -1.13
N ILE A 210 -2.45 -5.75 -1.07
CA ILE A 210 -1.40 -4.79 -1.42
C ILE A 210 -0.14 -5.05 -0.58
N LEU A 211 -0.29 -5.25 0.73
CA LEU A 211 0.84 -5.52 1.62
C LEU A 211 1.53 -6.85 1.28
N LEU A 212 0.77 -7.90 1.00
CA LEU A 212 1.31 -9.20 0.60
C LEU A 212 2.11 -9.08 -0.71
N LEU A 213 1.52 -8.49 -1.74
CA LEU A 213 2.18 -8.29 -3.03
C LEU A 213 3.43 -7.42 -2.92
N GLN A 214 3.45 -6.44 -2.03
CA GLN A 214 4.65 -5.64 -1.77
C GLN A 214 5.76 -6.50 -1.19
N ARG A 215 5.49 -7.30 -0.16
CA ARG A 215 6.47 -8.20 0.46
C ARG A 215 7.03 -9.20 -0.56
N ASP A 216 6.16 -9.73 -1.38
CA ASP A 216 6.53 -10.64 -2.45
C ASP A 216 7.46 -9.98 -3.47
N THR A 217 7.13 -8.74 -3.85
CA THR A 217 7.96 -7.93 -4.76
C THR A 217 9.34 -7.64 -4.16
N GLU A 218 9.43 -7.37 -2.86
CA GLU A 218 10.70 -7.15 -2.15
C GLU A 218 11.57 -8.41 -2.17
N VAL A 219 10.98 -9.58 -1.87
CA VAL A 219 11.69 -10.88 -1.92
C VAL A 219 12.19 -11.19 -3.34
N LEU A 220 11.33 -11.03 -4.34
CA LEU A 220 11.68 -11.29 -5.74
C LEU A 220 12.75 -10.32 -6.25
N THR A 221 12.69 -9.06 -5.84
CA THR A 221 13.70 -8.05 -6.18
C THR A 221 15.04 -8.43 -5.59
N LYS A 222 15.08 -8.82 -4.32
CA LYS A 222 16.31 -9.29 -3.67
C LYS A 222 16.89 -10.51 -4.37
N GLN A 223 16.07 -11.51 -4.68
CA GLN A 223 16.51 -12.70 -5.41
C GLN A 223 17.06 -12.35 -6.81
N ARG A 224 16.40 -11.45 -7.52
CA ARG A 224 16.90 -10.96 -8.82
C ARG A 224 18.28 -10.31 -8.67
N ASP A 225 18.45 -9.44 -7.69
CA ASP A 225 19.69 -8.69 -7.49
C ASP A 225 20.85 -9.60 -7.04
N GLU A 226 20.55 -10.67 -6.32
CA GLU A 226 21.53 -11.71 -5.95
C GLU A 226 21.91 -12.61 -7.14
N LEU A 227 20.96 -12.99 -7.99
CA LEU A 227 21.17 -13.92 -9.09
C LEU A 227 21.78 -13.26 -10.33
N LEU A 228 21.43 -12.00 -10.61
CA LEU A 228 21.84 -11.31 -11.83
C LEU A 228 23.37 -11.22 -11.99
N PRO A 229 24.16 -10.86 -10.97
CA PRO A 229 25.63 -10.86 -11.06
C PRO A 229 26.21 -12.27 -11.34
N LEU A 230 25.63 -13.32 -10.72
CA LEU A 230 26.09 -14.70 -10.93
C LEU A 230 25.86 -15.16 -12.35
N LEU A 231 24.73 -14.80 -12.94
CA LEU A 231 24.44 -15.10 -14.36
C LEU A 231 25.36 -14.33 -15.31
N MET A 232 25.59 -13.03 -15.01
CA MET A 232 26.47 -12.19 -15.86
C MET A 232 27.93 -12.65 -15.83
N ASN A 233 28.40 -13.16 -14.70
CA ASN A 233 29.77 -13.65 -14.52
C ASN A 233 29.95 -15.12 -14.95
N GLY A 234 28.90 -15.79 -15.47
CA GLY A 234 28.95 -17.19 -15.84
C GLY A 234 29.08 -18.18 -14.65
N GLN A 235 28.93 -17.70 -13.42
CA GLN A 235 28.97 -18.51 -12.20
C GLN A 235 27.68 -19.33 -11.98
N ALA A 236 26.59 -18.89 -12.59
CA ALA A 236 25.34 -19.62 -12.68
C ALA A 236 24.91 -19.73 -14.14
N SER A 237 24.32 -20.86 -14.51
CA SER A 237 23.74 -21.06 -15.83
C SER A 237 22.26 -21.42 -15.69
N VAL A 238 21.45 -20.96 -16.63
CA VAL A 238 20.05 -21.40 -16.71
C VAL A 238 20.04 -22.75 -17.38
N ASN A 239 19.62 -23.80 -16.65
CA ASN A 239 19.44 -25.12 -17.23
C ASN A 239 18.12 -25.13 -17.99
N TYR A 240 18.17 -25.04 -19.32
CA TYR A 240 17.00 -25.02 -20.20
C TYR A 240 16.22 -26.36 -20.23
N HIS A 241 16.79 -27.43 -19.65
CA HIS A 241 16.09 -28.72 -19.51
C HIS A 241 15.19 -28.79 -18.26
N LEU A 242 15.33 -27.87 -17.32
CA LEU A 242 14.31 -27.69 -16.29
C LEU A 242 13.10 -27.03 -16.96
N SER A 243 12.07 -27.83 -17.22
CA SER A 243 10.81 -27.29 -17.72
C SER A 243 10.42 -26.11 -16.79
N VAL A 244 10.06 -24.96 -17.37
CA VAL A 244 9.62 -23.75 -16.65
C VAL A 244 8.55 -24.13 -15.61
N VAL A 245 7.76 -25.16 -15.86
CA VAL A 245 6.80 -25.81 -14.98
C VAL A 245 7.42 -26.27 -13.65
N ASN A 246 8.63 -26.87 -13.64
CA ASN A 246 9.26 -27.35 -12.41
C ASN A 246 9.80 -26.20 -11.53
N VAL A 247 10.25 -25.11 -12.13
CA VAL A 247 10.70 -23.92 -11.38
C VAL A 247 9.51 -23.18 -10.78
N VAL A 248 8.44 -23.01 -11.54
CA VAL A 248 7.21 -22.34 -11.08
C VAL A 248 6.47 -23.19 -10.05
N ALA A 249 6.43 -24.53 -10.19
CA ALA A 249 5.79 -25.44 -9.24
C ALA A 249 6.49 -25.51 -7.88
N ARG A 250 7.78 -25.18 -7.79
CA ARG A 250 8.54 -25.14 -6.52
C ARG A 250 8.49 -23.81 -5.81
N LEU A 251 7.97 -22.75 -6.44
CA LEU A 251 7.74 -21.48 -5.74
C LEU A 251 6.55 -21.65 -4.78
N PRO A 252 6.69 -21.32 -3.49
CA PRO A 252 5.60 -21.42 -2.51
C PRO A 252 4.35 -20.62 -2.86
N PHE A 253 4.44 -19.82 -3.88
CA PHE A 253 3.47 -18.92 -4.47
C PHE A 253 2.37 -19.57 -5.33
N TYR A 254 2.60 -20.78 -5.83
CA TYR A 254 1.76 -21.42 -6.84
C TYR A 254 0.29 -21.57 -6.46
N ARG A 255 -0.04 -21.53 -5.19
CA ARG A 255 -1.41 -21.75 -4.71
C ARG A 255 -2.31 -20.50 -4.71
N ARG A 256 -1.78 -19.30 -4.99
CA ARG A 256 -2.52 -18.03 -4.80
C ARG A 256 -2.55 -17.04 -5.98
N LEU A 257 -1.81 -17.30 -7.06
CA LEU A 257 -1.75 -16.38 -8.20
C LEU A 257 -2.98 -16.51 -9.12
N PRO A 258 -3.69 -15.43 -9.43
CA PRO A 258 -4.70 -15.41 -10.49
C PRO A 258 -4.03 -15.66 -11.86
N ILE A 259 -4.74 -16.34 -12.74
CA ILE A 259 -4.30 -16.72 -14.11
C ILE A 259 -3.71 -15.53 -14.90
N PHE A 260 -4.17 -14.31 -14.66
CA PHE A 260 -3.67 -13.08 -15.29
C PHE A 260 -2.20 -12.75 -14.99
N MET A 261 -1.69 -13.05 -13.79
CA MET A 261 -0.26 -12.86 -13.48
C MET A 261 0.64 -13.90 -14.15
N TYR A 262 0.11 -15.07 -14.43
CA TYR A 262 0.80 -16.08 -15.23
C TYR A 262 1.11 -15.59 -16.64
N CYS A 263 0.13 -14.99 -17.29
CA CYS A 263 0.31 -14.37 -18.61
C CYS A 263 1.31 -13.21 -18.58
N PHE A 264 1.36 -12.45 -17.48
CA PHE A 264 2.30 -11.32 -17.33
C PHE A 264 3.75 -11.78 -17.11
N ILE A 265 3.96 -12.85 -16.31
CA ILE A 265 5.28 -13.46 -16.11
C ILE A 265 5.76 -14.10 -17.42
N LEU A 266 4.89 -14.76 -18.16
CA LEU A 266 5.21 -15.33 -19.49
C LEU A 266 5.51 -14.23 -20.52
N LEU A 267 4.82 -13.09 -20.48
CA LEU A 267 5.10 -11.92 -21.32
C LEU A 267 6.45 -11.28 -20.96
N LEU A 268 6.82 -11.21 -19.68
CA LEU A 268 8.13 -10.74 -19.24
C LEU A 268 9.25 -11.69 -19.67
N LEU A 269 9.05 -12.99 -19.52
CA LEU A 269 9.99 -14.03 -19.97
C LEU A 269 10.13 -14.04 -21.51
N SER A 270 9.05 -13.80 -22.26
CA SER A 270 9.11 -13.66 -23.72
C SER A 270 9.86 -12.41 -24.18
N ARG A 271 9.76 -11.28 -23.44
CA ARG A 271 10.56 -10.08 -23.71
C ARG A 271 12.03 -10.25 -23.38
N LEU A 272 12.39 -10.99 -22.34
CA LEU A 272 13.77 -11.37 -22.01
C LEU A 272 14.35 -12.32 -23.09
N SER A 273 13.55 -13.22 -23.65
CA SER A 273 13.91 -14.08 -24.79
C SER A 273 14.19 -13.28 -26.07
N TRP A 274 13.46 -12.19 -26.30
CA TRP A 274 13.69 -11.33 -27.48
C TRP A 274 15.03 -10.58 -27.43
N TYR A 275 15.57 -10.33 -26.24
CA TYR A 275 16.89 -9.72 -26.07
C TYR A 275 18.05 -10.71 -26.29
N ASN A 276 17.80 -12.00 -26.19
CA ASN A 276 18.81 -13.05 -26.38
C ASN A 276 18.59 -13.77 -27.71
N LYS A 277 19.34 -13.37 -28.75
CA LYS A 277 19.22 -13.82 -30.18
C LYS A 277 19.29 -15.35 -30.43
N ASN A 278 19.45 -16.17 -29.39
CA ASN A 278 19.66 -17.62 -29.50
C ASN A 278 18.45 -18.50 -29.13
N VAL A 279 17.30 -17.93 -28.79
CA VAL A 279 16.10 -18.73 -28.47
C VAL A 279 15.12 -18.75 -29.63
N ARG A 280 14.80 -19.94 -30.16
CA ARG A 280 13.84 -20.09 -31.27
C ARG A 280 12.41 -19.82 -30.78
N LEU A 281 11.67 -19.01 -31.50
CA LEU A 281 10.25 -18.66 -31.23
C LEU A 281 9.33 -19.90 -31.09
N GLN A 282 9.71 -21.02 -31.66
CA GLN A 282 8.97 -22.27 -31.59
C GLN A 282 8.98 -22.90 -30.19
N GLU A 283 10.11 -22.80 -29.47
CA GLU A 283 10.30 -23.32 -28.11
C GLU A 283 9.44 -22.53 -27.09
N VAL A 284 9.31 -21.21 -27.28
CA VAL A 284 8.44 -20.37 -26.44
C VAL A 284 6.96 -20.73 -26.65
N GLY A 285 6.55 -21.04 -27.87
CA GLY A 285 5.20 -21.49 -28.21
C GLY A 285 4.82 -22.82 -27.55
N ASP A 286 5.76 -23.75 -27.48
CA ASP A 286 5.52 -25.08 -26.88
C ASP A 286 5.49 -25.00 -25.34
N VAL A 287 6.28 -24.13 -24.72
CA VAL A 287 6.22 -23.84 -23.29
C VAL A 287 4.86 -23.21 -22.92
N VAL A 288 4.36 -22.25 -23.71
CA VAL A 288 3.05 -21.63 -23.50
C VAL A 288 1.93 -22.64 -23.61
N LYS A 289 1.97 -23.56 -24.61
CA LYS A 289 0.98 -24.64 -24.76
C LYS A 289 1.02 -25.63 -23.59
N GLY A 290 2.21 -25.96 -23.07
CA GLY A 290 2.39 -26.81 -21.89
C GLY A 290 1.76 -26.21 -20.65
N VAL A 291 2.02 -24.94 -20.39
CA VAL A 291 1.47 -24.20 -19.22
C VAL A 291 -0.05 -24.08 -19.30
N ILE A 292 -0.62 -23.78 -20.49
CA ILE A 292 -2.08 -23.74 -20.69
C ILE A 292 -2.71 -25.12 -20.45
N LYS A 293 -2.06 -26.19 -20.88
CA LYS A 293 -2.55 -27.57 -20.68
C LYS A 293 -2.56 -27.96 -19.20
N GLU A 294 -1.53 -27.60 -18.43
CA GLU A 294 -1.48 -27.86 -16.99
C GLU A 294 -2.42 -26.95 -16.18
N ALA A 295 -2.56 -25.67 -16.55
CA ALA A 295 -3.55 -24.79 -15.94
C ALA A 295 -4.97 -25.35 -16.10
N ASN A 296 -5.31 -25.86 -17.28
CA ASN A 296 -6.58 -26.55 -17.53
C ASN A 296 -6.73 -27.85 -16.72
N TYR A 297 -5.64 -28.58 -16.44
CA TYR A 297 -5.66 -29.77 -15.60
C TYR A 297 -5.94 -29.45 -14.13
N VAL A 298 -5.30 -28.40 -13.60
CA VAL A 298 -5.53 -27.90 -12.22
C VAL A 298 -6.95 -27.38 -12.05
N VAL A 299 -7.50 -26.74 -13.06
CA VAL A 299 -8.89 -26.24 -13.07
C VAL A 299 -9.87 -27.43 -13.10
N LYS A 300 -9.60 -28.48 -13.89
CA LYS A 300 -10.41 -29.71 -13.90
C LYS A 300 -10.34 -30.49 -12.58
N ALA A 301 -9.18 -30.53 -11.94
CA ALA A 301 -9.00 -31.23 -10.66
C ALA A 301 -9.74 -30.55 -9.50
N LYS A 302 -10.10 -29.27 -9.61
CA LYS A 302 -10.90 -28.52 -8.61
C LYS A 302 -12.41 -28.53 -8.85
N GLY A 303 -12.90 -29.21 -9.87
CA GLY A 303 -14.29 -29.68 -9.98
C GLY A 303 -15.40 -28.66 -10.16
N ASN A 304 -15.13 -27.36 -10.46
CA ASN A 304 -16.17 -26.36 -10.68
C ASN A 304 -15.71 -25.24 -11.64
N VAL A 305 -15.56 -25.56 -12.92
CA VAL A 305 -15.52 -24.53 -13.96
C VAL A 305 -16.30 -25.03 -15.17
N THR A 306 -17.43 -24.44 -15.39
CA THR A 306 -18.27 -24.64 -16.59
C THR A 306 -17.53 -24.15 -17.84
N LYS A 307 -17.74 -24.83 -18.96
CA LYS A 307 -17.11 -24.62 -20.28
C LYS A 307 -17.27 -23.20 -20.88
N GLU A 308 -17.92 -22.27 -20.20
CA GLU A 308 -18.24 -20.92 -20.71
C GLU A 308 -17.11 -19.89 -20.58
N PHE A 309 -15.99 -20.21 -19.94
CA PHE A 309 -14.85 -19.29 -19.76
C PHE A 309 -13.70 -19.45 -20.76
N VAL A 310 -13.89 -20.23 -21.81
CA VAL A 310 -12.88 -20.46 -22.87
C VAL A 310 -13.50 -20.14 -24.23
N ARG A 311 -13.94 -18.93 -24.40
CA ARG A 311 -14.17 -18.30 -25.71
C ARG A 311 -13.67 -16.87 -25.69
#